data_07869214787e07e56e10800e3d225a17
#
_entry.id   07869214787e07e56e10800e3d225a17
#
_cell.length_a   1.000
_cell.length_b   1.000
_cell.length_c   1.000
_cell.angle_alpha   90.00
_cell.angle_beta   90.00
_cell.angle_gamma   90.00
#
_symmetry.space_group_name_H-M   'P 1'
#
loop_
_entity.id
_entity.type
_entity.pdbx_description
1 polymer ?
#
loop_
_entity_poly.entity_id
_entity_poly.type
_entity_poly.pdbx_seq_one_letter_code
_entity_poly.pdbx_strand_id
1 'polypeptide(L)'
;GVLDLAGTTSYDEVIHRVIERAEQAEPGEWIIGRGWDHESWPDKELPTHERLSQAVPDNPVWLSRVDGHAGLANDRAMELAEVSEGSLAPSGGEMLRDQDARPTGVFVDNAMAMIGRVIPAGGASGEDLILAAQKLCLEAGLTGVHDARVGADMIEVYQRLERERKLHVRVFGMVRGNQAMQWFDEHEPYTGSFFSMRATKLYIDGAMGSRGAWLLEPYSDRPTDAEGKPYTGLAVTEPDFVKAVAEHALTKGYQVCTHAIGDRGNRELLDAYESAAISLDADLRDARFRIEHAQLIAPEDIGRFAELGVIPSMQPTHCTSDMRWVEERVGPVRADGAFVWQTLLASGARIAGGSDFPVESHNPFLGLYAAVSRQNLDEQPPGGWHPSERMNRLQALRAFTIDAAYAGFDEDRIGSIETDKLADFIVIDRDYMTCHTREIADIRVVATYVEGSPVYINPNFAE
;
A
#
# COMPACT_ATOMS: atom_id res chain seq x y z
N GLY A 1 -8.18 14.02 15.57
CA GLY A 1 -7.86 12.78 14.82
C GLY A 1 -8.09 13.00 13.32
N VAL A 2 -7.65 12.04 12.52
CA VAL A 2 -7.89 12.05 11.06
C VAL A 2 -9.37 11.74 10.81
N LEU A 3 -10.03 12.56 9.99
CA LEU A 3 -11.43 12.37 9.60
C LEU A 3 -11.54 11.19 8.63
N ASP A 4 -12.37 10.22 8.97
CA ASP A 4 -12.64 9.08 8.10
C ASP A 4 -13.64 9.46 6.99
N LEU A 5 -13.21 9.32 5.74
CA LEU A 5 -14.00 9.57 4.54
C LEU A 5 -14.26 8.28 3.73
N ALA A 6 -13.83 7.12 4.24
CA ALA A 6 -14.08 5.86 3.57
C ALA A 6 -15.59 5.58 3.48
N GLY A 7 -16.00 5.01 2.34
CA GLY A 7 -17.39 4.69 2.07
C GLY A 7 -18.30 5.87 1.77
N THR A 8 -17.76 7.09 1.62
CA THR A 8 -18.56 8.23 1.14
C THR A 8 -19.06 7.98 -0.27
N THR A 9 -20.34 8.28 -0.50
CA THR A 9 -21.06 7.97 -1.74
C THR A 9 -21.18 9.17 -2.68
N SER A 10 -20.68 10.34 -2.27
CA SER A 10 -20.65 11.56 -3.08
C SER A 10 -19.67 12.58 -2.51
N TYR A 11 -19.30 13.57 -3.33
CA TYR A 11 -18.52 14.71 -2.87
C TYR A 11 -19.32 15.57 -1.86
N ASP A 12 -20.65 15.62 -1.97
CA ASP A 12 -21.50 16.30 -0.99
C ASP A 12 -21.37 15.70 0.41
N GLU A 13 -21.30 14.37 0.51
CA GLU A 13 -21.11 13.67 1.77
C GLU A 13 -19.72 13.96 2.36
N VAL A 14 -18.69 14.04 1.52
CA VAL A 14 -17.33 14.43 1.96
C VAL A 14 -17.37 15.82 2.58
N ILE A 15 -17.98 16.81 1.87
CA ILE A 15 -18.10 18.19 2.36
C ILE A 15 -18.88 18.22 3.69
N HIS A 16 -19.97 17.48 3.79
CA HIS A 16 -20.78 17.42 5.01
C HIS A 16 -19.96 16.93 6.22
N ARG A 17 -19.21 15.83 6.08
CA ARG A 17 -18.33 15.33 7.16
C ARG A 17 -17.25 16.34 7.54
N VAL A 18 -16.71 17.09 6.56
CA VAL A 18 -15.71 18.14 6.84
C VAL A 18 -16.34 19.32 7.59
N ILE A 19 -17.57 19.73 7.26
CA ILE A 19 -18.31 20.77 8.00
C ILE A 19 -18.52 20.35 9.46
N GLU A 20 -19.03 19.14 9.69
CA GLU A 20 -19.24 18.62 11.07
C GLU A 20 -17.94 18.61 11.88
N ARG A 21 -16.79 18.31 11.24
CA ARG A 21 -15.48 18.37 11.90
C ARG A 21 -15.02 19.81 12.13
N ALA A 22 -15.32 20.73 11.20
CA ALA A 22 -14.97 22.14 11.31
C ALA A 22 -15.73 22.83 12.46
N GLU A 23 -16.99 22.46 12.71
CA GLU A 23 -17.77 22.96 13.85
C GLU A 23 -17.15 22.64 15.22
N GLN A 24 -16.27 21.61 15.27
CA GLN A 24 -15.57 21.17 16.47
C GLN A 24 -14.11 21.68 16.55
N ALA A 25 -13.64 22.37 15.50
CA ALA A 25 -12.29 22.86 15.38
C ALA A 25 -12.20 24.36 15.70
N GLU A 26 -11.05 24.79 16.21
CA GLU A 26 -10.76 26.21 16.32
C GLU A 26 -10.46 26.81 14.93
N PRO A 27 -10.77 28.09 14.69
CA PRO A 27 -10.38 28.76 13.43
C PRO A 27 -8.87 28.65 13.18
N GLY A 28 -8.49 28.24 11.97
CA GLY A 28 -7.09 28.00 11.59
C GLY A 28 -6.54 26.62 12.00
N GLU A 29 -7.28 25.82 12.75
CA GLU A 29 -6.92 24.41 12.99
C GLU A 29 -7.02 23.60 11.70
N TRP A 30 -5.98 22.77 11.42
CA TRP A 30 -5.99 21.88 10.26
C TRP A 30 -7.04 20.77 10.39
N ILE A 31 -7.81 20.58 9.33
CA ILE A 31 -8.71 19.44 9.17
C ILE A 31 -8.06 18.45 8.20
N ILE A 32 -7.64 17.32 8.74
CA ILE A 32 -7.01 16.24 7.97
C ILE A 32 -8.01 15.11 7.84
N GLY A 33 -8.27 14.68 6.59
CA GLY A 33 -9.14 13.55 6.29
C GLY A 33 -8.49 12.55 5.36
N ARG A 34 -9.04 11.33 5.32
CA ARG A 34 -8.58 10.26 4.44
C ARG A 34 -9.74 9.37 4.00
N GLY A 35 -9.63 8.83 2.79
CA GLY A 35 -10.45 7.71 2.36
C GLY A 35 -11.51 8.05 1.30
N TRP A 36 -11.56 9.30 0.79
CA TRP A 36 -12.46 9.59 -0.33
C TRP A 36 -12.06 8.82 -1.58
N ASP A 37 -13.07 8.39 -2.37
CA ASP A 37 -12.85 7.68 -3.61
C ASP A 37 -13.94 8.04 -4.63
N HIS A 38 -13.58 8.94 -5.56
CA HIS A 38 -14.50 9.41 -6.60
C HIS A 38 -15.00 8.29 -7.53
N GLU A 39 -14.25 7.22 -7.69
CA GLU A 39 -14.68 6.05 -8.48
C GLU A 39 -15.88 5.31 -7.86
N SER A 40 -16.16 5.56 -6.58
CA SER A 40 -17.34 5.06 -5.88
C SER A 40 -18.57 5.97 -6.04
N TRP A 41 -18.39 7.17 -6.56
CA TRP A 41 -19.46 8.15 -6.70
C TRP A 41 -20.22 7.97 -8.03
N PRO A 42 -21.50 8.36 -8.11
CA PRO A 42 -22.28 8.17 -9.31
C PRO A 42 -21.76 8.92 -10.54
N ASP A 43 -21.14 10.10 -10.34
CA ASP A 43 -20.59 10.95 -11.40
C ASP A 43 -19.15 10.56 -11.76
N LYS A 44 -18.42 9.88 -10.85
CA LYS A 44 -17.00 9.53 -10.98
C LYS A 44 -16.09 10.74 -11.28
N GLU A 45 -16.54 11.96 -10.95
CA GLU A 45 -15.77 13.17 -11.19
C GLU A 45 -14.77 13.43 -10.06
N LEU A 46 -13.57 13.85 -10.42
CA LEU A 46 -12.61 14.33 -9.43
C LEU A 46 -13.14 15.59 -8.74
N PRO A 47 -13.07 15.66 -7.41
CA PRO A 47 -13.54 16.84 -6.69
C PRO A 47 -12.65 18.07 -6.98
N THR A 48 -13.23 19.25 -6.84
CA THR A 48 -12.48 20.52 -6.89
C THR A 48 -12.66 21.30 -5.60
N HIS A 49 -11.71 22.21 -5.33
CA HIS A 49 -11.64 22.89 -4.02
C HIS A 49 -12.74 23.90 -3.74
N GLU A 50 -13.38 24.49 -4.78
CA GLU A 50 -14.23 25.69 -4.64
C GLU A 50 -15.38 25.47 -3.65
N ARG A 51 -16.09 24.35 -3.78
CA ARG A 51 -17.20 24.02 -2.87
C ARG A 51 -16.72 23.76 -1.45
N LEU A 52 -15.59 23.07 -1.31
CA LEU A 52 -14.96 22.82 -0.02
C LEU A 52 -14.46 24.12 0.63
N SER A 53 -13.85 25.02 -0.17
CA SER A 53 -13.37 26.33 0.29
C SER A 53 -14.50 27.24 0.74
N GLN A 54 -15.65 27.23 0.02
CA GLN A 54 -16.84 27.97 0.42
C GLN A 54 -17.46 27.42 1.71
N ALA A 55 -17.47 26.11 1.87
CA ALA A 55 -18.09 25.45 3.03
C ALA A 55 -17.25 25.63 4.31
N VAL A 56 -15.91 25.60 4.19
CA VAL A 56 -14.98 25.69 5.32
C VAL A 56 -13.85 26.69 4.99
N PRO A 57 -14.14 28.01 5.06
CA PRO A 57 -13.19 29.06 4.66
C PRO A 57 -12.11 29.35 5.72
N ASP A 58 -12.41 29.10 7.01
CA ASP A 58 -11.55 29.53 8.12
C ASP A 58 -10.48 28.49 8.51
N ASN A 59 -10.64 27.24 8.09
CA ASN A 59 -9.76 26.14 8.43
C ASN A 59 -9.03 25.60 7.19
N PRO A 60 -7.72 25.36 7.26
CA PRO A 60 -7.03 24.63 6.19
C PRO A 60 -7.46 23.17 6.19
N VAL A 61 -7.82 22.66 5.02
CA VAL A 61 -8.32 21.29 4.82
C VAL A 61 -7.40 20.53 3.89
N TRP A 62 -7.03 19.32 4.29
CA TRP A 62 -6.31 18.34 3.45
C TRP A 62 -6.95 16.97 3.54
N LEU A 63 -7.42 16.44 2.42
CA LEU A 63 -8.15 15.18 2.33
C LEU A 63 -7.41 14.23 1.38
N SER A 64 -6.80 13.18 1.91
CA SER A 64 -6.13 12.16 1.09
C SER A 64 -7.14 11.20 0.49
N ARG A 65 -6.95 10.83 -0.79
CA ARG A 65 -7.69 9.77 -1.46
C ARG A 65 -7.42 8.42 -0.78
N VAL A 66 -8.30 7.46 -1.01
CA VAL A 66 -8.22 6.12 -0.40
C VAL A 66 -6.88 5.42 -0.65
N ASP A 67 -6.33 5.53 -1.86
CA ASP A 67 -5.02 4.96 -2.25
C ASP A 67 -3.81 5.71 -1.68
N GLY A 68 -4.01 6.93 -1.17
CA GLY A 68 -2.90 7.76 -0.66
C GLY A 68 -2.04 8.42 -1.74
N HIS A 69 -2.39 8.30 -3.02
CA HIS A 69 -1.67 8.85 -4.17
C HIS A 69 -2.28 10.13 -4.74
N ALA A 70 -3.39 10.59 -4.20
CA ALA A 70 -3.95 11.92 -4.47
C ALA A 70 -4.47 12.57 -3.20
N GLY A 71 -4.53 13.89 -3.18
CA GLY A 71 -5.10 14.66 -2.09
C GLY A 71 -5.78 15.92 -2.57
N LEU A 72 -6.84 16.34 -1.87
CA LEU A 72 -7.60 17.57 -2.10
C LEU A 72 -7.29 18.58 -1.00
N ALA A 73 -6.86 19.76 -1.40
CA ALA A 73 -6.69 20.94 -0.53
C ALA A 73 -7.76 21.96 -0.79
N ASN A 74 -8.23 22.69 0.25
CA ASN A 74 -9.02 23.88 0.06
C ASN A 74 -8.14 25.12 -0.15
N ASP A 75 -8.74 26.30 -0.47
CA ASP A 75 -8.02 27.56 -0.66
C ASP A 75 -7.10 27.89 0.51
N ARG A 76 -7.61 27.74 1.74
CA ARG A 76 -6.85 28.07 2.93
C ARG A 76 -5.58 27.22 3.10
N ALA A 77 -5.64 25.94 2.76
CA ALA A 77 -4.48 25.06 2.76
C ALA A 77 -3.49 25.42 1.63
N MET A 78 -3.99 25.75 0.44
CA MET A 78 -3.16 26.21 -0.70
C MET A 78 -2.48 27.54 -0.40
N GLU A 79 -3.18 28.51 0.23
CA GLU A 79 -2.58 29.77 0.67
C GLU A 79 -1.41 29.56 1.63
N LEU A 80 -1.60 28.72 2.67
CA LEU A 80 -0.55 28.41 3.64
C LEU A 80 0.66 27.72 3.00
N ALA A 81 0.42 26.94 1.95
CA ALA A 81 1.46 26.25 1.17
C ALA A 81 2.09 27.13 0.08
N GLU A 82 1.64 28.39 -0.06
CA GLU A 82 2.07 29.33 -1.12
C GLU A 82 1.85 28.78 -2.53
N VAL A 83 0.78 27.98 -2.71
CA VAL A 83 0.39 27.43 -4.02
C VAL A 83 -0.46 28.47 -4.76
N SER A 84 -0.10 28.73 -6.03
CA SER A 84 -0.76 29.68 -6.91
C SER A 84 -0.85 29.16 -8.35
N GLU A 85 -1.45 29.92 -9.24
CA GLU A 85 -1.51 29.61 -10.68
C GLU A 85 -0.11 29.44 -11.30
N GLY A 86 0.90 30.17 -10.80
CA GLY A 86 2.28 30.08 -11.28
C GLY A 86 3.09 28.94 -10.67
N SER A 87 2.57 28.20 -9.69
CA SER A 87 3.29 27.11 -9.06
C SER A 87 3.47 25.93 -10.02
N LEU A 88 4.64 25.28 -9.99
CA LEU A 88 4.93 24.08 -10.76
C LEU A 88 4.95 22.86 -9.85
N ALA A 89 4.35 21.77 -10.31
CA ALA A 89 4.46 20.48 -9.63
C ALA A 89 5.91 19.96 -9.71
N PRO A 90 6.44 19.32 -8.67
CA PRO A 90 7.73 18.65 -8.73
C PRO A 90 7.71 17.48 -9.73
N SER A 91 8.89 17.03 -10.17
CA SER A 91 9.01 15.82 -11.00
C SER A 91 8.35 14.63 -10.30
N GLY A 92 7.64 13.79 -11.04
CA GLY A 92 6.88 12.67 -10.50
C GLY A 92 5.61 13.07 -9.75
N GLY A 93 5.13 14.30 -9.91
CA GLY A 93 3.86 14.76 -9.35
C GLY A 93 3.07 15.60 -10.35
N GLU A 94 1.75 15.65 -10.17
CA GLU A 94 0.84 16.49 -10.97
C GLU A 94 -0.06 17.32 -10.05
N MET A 95 -0.14 18.61 -10.30
CA MET A 95 -1.15 19.50 -9.74
C MET A 95 -2.22 19.72 -10.81
N LEU A 96 -3.41 19.19 -10.58
CA LEU A 96 -4.49 19.27 -11.56
C LEU A 96 -4.97 20.72 -11.72
N ARG A 97 -5.28 21.09 -12.96
CA ARG A 97 -5.70 22.45 -13.34
C ARG A 97 -7.01 22.42 -14.07
N ASP A 98 -7.78 23.50 -13.89
CA ASP A 98 -8.99 23.75 -14.67
C ASP A 98 -8.66 24.30 -16.09
N GLN A 99 -9.70 24.60 -16.86
CA GLN A 99 -9.58 25.13 -18.23
C GLN A 99 -8.91 26.52 -18.28
N ASP A 100 -8.91 27.25 -17.19
CA ASP A 100 -8.25 28.56 -17.05
C ASP A 100 -6.83 28.46 -16.46
N ALA A 101 -6.30 27.21 -16.39
CA ALA A 101 -5.00 26.86 -15.81
C ALA A 101 -4.85 27.12 -14.29
N ARG A 102 -5.96 27.27 -13.56
CA ARG A 102 -5.97 27.45 -12.10
C ARG A 102 -5.90 26.08 -11.41
N PRO A 103 -5.21 25.96 -10.27
CA PRO A 103 -5.21 24.73 -9.48
C PRO A 103 -6.62 24.31 -9.09
N THR A 104 -7.00 23.04 -9.31
CA THR A 104 -8.29 22.49 -8.88
C THR A 104 -8.31 22.12 -7.40
N GLY A 105 -7.18 22.22 -6.71
CA GLY A 105 -6.99 21.73 -5.35
C GLY A 105 -6.57 20.26 -5.27
N VAL A 106 -6.55 19.52 -6.39
CA VAL A 106 -6.10 18.12 -6.41
C VAL A 106 -4.62 18.04 -6.76
N PHE A 107 -3.88 17.32 -5.92
CA PHE A 107 -2.45 17.04 -6.03
C PHE A 107 -2.22 15.54 -6.11
N VAL A 108 -1.39 15.09 -7.05
CA VAL A 108 -1.10 13.67 -7.30
C VAL A 108 0.37 13.40 -7.02
N ASP A 109 0.66 12.27 -6.35
CA ASP A 109 1.99 11.75 -6.05
C ASP A 109 2.95 12.80 -5.45
N ASN A 110 4.11 13.06 -6.04
CA ASN A 110 5.09 13.99 -5.47
C ASN A 110 4.53 15.42 -5.28
N ALA A 111 3.50 15.83 -6.01
CA ALA A 111 2.86 17.12 -5.80
C ALA A 111 2.13 17.24 -4.45
N MET A 112 1.72 16.13 -3.83
CA MET A 112 1.11 16.14 -2.50
C MET A 112 2.04 16.77 -1.44
N ALA A 113 3.34 16.66 -1.63
CA ALA A 113 4.33 17.26 -0.73
C ALA A 113 4.27 18.80 -0.73
N MET A 114 3.70 19.44 -1.74
CA MET A 114 3.51 20.90 -1.77
C MET A 114 2.61 21.37 -0.61
N ILE A 115 1.60 20.56 -0.26
CA ILE A 115 0.73 20.83 0.89
C ILE A 115 1.27 20.14 2.16
N GLY A 116 1.73 18.90 2.04
CA GLY A 116 2.16 18.08 3.18
C GLY A 116 3.25 18.73 4.05
N ARG A 117 4.13 19.55 3.45
CA ARG A 117 5.23 20.24 4.16
C ARG A 117 4.76 21.29 5.17
N VAL A 118 3.56 21.84 5.03
CA VAL A 118 3.02 22.89 5.90
C VAL A 118 1.99 22.35 6.91
N ILE A 119 1.66 21.06 6.84
CA ILE A 119 0.78 20.42 7.81
C ILE A 119 1.56 20.21 9.10
N PRO A 120 1.08 20.71 10.25
CA PRO A 120 1.72 20.49 11.54
C PRO A 120 1.81 18.99 11.87
N ALA A 121 2.89 18.59 12.54
CA ALA A 121 2.99 17.23 13.06
C ALA A 121 1.83 16.93 14.03
N GLY A 122 1.22 15.76 13.89
CA GLY A 122 0.13 15.33 14.76
C GLY A 122 0.55 15.13 16.22
N GLY A 123 -0.41 15.23 17.14
CA GLY A 123 -0.15 15.22 18.57
C GLY A 123 -0.01 13.83 19.24
N ALA A 124 -0.30 12.72 18.54
CA ALA A 124 -0.16 11.38 19.10
C ALA A 124 1.31 10.94 19.10
N SER A 125 1.77 10.31 20.19
CA SER A 125 3.13 9.78 20.25
C SER A 125 3.29 8.56 19.34
N GLY A 126 4.50 8.32 18.82
CA GLY A 126 4.80 7.12 18.02
C GLY A 126 4.51 5.83 18.79
N GLU A 127 4.75 5.80 20.11
CA GLU A 127 4.39 4.67 20.97
C GLU A 127 2.88 4.40 20.96
N ASP A 128 2.05 5.43 21.16
CA ASP A 128 0.59 5.27 21.19
C ASP A 128 0.07 4.76 19.86
N LEU A 129 0.62 5.25 18.74
CA LEU A 129 0.25 4.80 17.38
C LEU A 129 0.60 3.34 17.16
N ILE A 130 1.81 2.91 17.53
CA ILE A 130 2.26 1.51 17.38
C ILE A 130 1.40 0.59 18.24
N LEU A 131 1.16 0.93 19.50
CA LEU A 131 0.39 0.10 20.42
C LEU A 131 -1.09 0.00 19.99
N ALA A 132 -1.66 1.07 19.46
CA ALA A 132 -3.01 1.04 18.89
C ALA A 132 -3.10 0.16 17.65
N ALA A 133 -2.14 0.26 16.71
CA ALA A 133 -2.06 -0.57 15.54
C ALA A 133 -1.86 -2.06 15.89
N GLN A 134 -0.95 -2.34 16.85
CA GLN A 134 -0.73 -3.69 17.37
C GLN A 134 -2.02 -4.34 17.87
N LYS A 135 -2.82 -3.59 18.64
CA LYS A 135 -4.10 -4.08 19.16
C LYS A 135 -5.01 -4.54 18.01
N LEU A 136 -5.19 -3.70 16.98
CA LEU A 136 -5.99 -4.02 15.81
C LEU A 136 -5.46 -5.25 15.06
N CYS A 137 -4.14 -5.37 14.90
CA CYS A 137 -3.50 -6.52 14.27
C CYS A 137 -3.80 -7.82 15.03
N LEU A 138 -3.63 -7.83 16.35
CA LEU A 138 -3.86 -9.01 17.17
C LEU A 138 -5.34 -9.42 17.20
N GLU A 139 -6.27 -8.47 17.21
CA GLU A 139 -7.71 -8.71 17.10
C GLU A 139 -8.09 -9.35 15.76
N ALA A 140 -7.38 -9.00 14.69
CA ALA A 140 -7.55 -9.58 13.35
C ALA A 140 -6.77 -10.88 13.13
N GLY A 141 -5.99 -11.36 14.13
CA GLY A 141 -5.20 -12.58 14.04
C GLY A 141 -3.85 -12.42 13.34
N LEU A 142 -3.37 -11.20 13.18
CA LEU A 142 -2.05 -10.92 12.61
C LEU A 142 -0.99 -11.01 13.71
N THR A 143 -0.08 -11.99 13.62
CA THR A 143 1.05 -12.17 14.54
C THR A 143 2.32 -11.49 14.05
N GLY A 144 2.39 -11.18 12.75
CA GLY A 144 3.48 -10.47 12.11
C GLY A 144 2.98 -9.57 10.98
N VAL A 145 3.64 -8.42 10.79
CA VAL A 145 3.34 -7.44 9.75
C VAL A 145 4.63 -6.84 9.18
N HIS A 146 4.55 -6.39 7.93
CA HIS A 146 5.60 -5.61 7.30
C HIS A 146 5.18 -4.14 7.28
N ASP A 147 5.92 -3.29 8.01
CA ASP A 147 5.65 -1.86 8.09
C ASP A 147 6.47 -1.13 7.03
N ALA A 148 5.78 -0.73 5.98
CA ALA A 148 6.37 -0.01 4.87
C ALA A 148 6.53 1.49 5.21
N ARG A 149 7.74 2.04 5.00
CA ARG A 149 8.03 3.46 5.12
C ARG A 149 8.20 3.97 6.56
N VAL A 150 8.95 3.24 7.37
CA VAL A 150 9.30 3.63 8.75
C VAL A 150 10.33 4.76 8.73
N GLY A 151 10.09 5.84 9.48
CA GLY A 151 11.08 6.91 9.71
C GLY A 151 12.12 6.51 10.76
N ALA A 152 13.29 7.13 10.74
CA ALA A 152 14.36 6.84 11.70
C ALA A 152 13.92 7.02 13.16
N ASP A 153 13.12 8.03 13.44
CA ASP A 153 12.50 8.31 14.73
C ASP A 153 11.61 7.16 15.22
N MET A 154 10.84 6.57 14.32
CA MET A 154 9.95 5.44 14.63
C MET A 154 10.72 4.13 14.83
N ILE A 155 11.86 3.95 14.15
CA ILE A 155 12.73 2.78 14.36
C ILE A 155 13.21 2.73 15.82
N GLU A 156 13.64 3.85 16.38
CA GLU A 156 14.03 3.94 17.78
C GLU A 156 12.87 3.59 18.73
N VAL A 157 11.65 4.00 18.41
CA VAL A 157 10.46 3.66 19.20
C VAL A 157 10.20 2.15 19.16
N TYR A 158 10.23 1.50 17.98
CA TYR A 158 10.08 0.05 17.85
C TYR A 158 11.12 -0.71 18.66
N GLN A 159 12.41 -0.34 18.53
CA GLN A 159 13.50 -0.96 19.28
C GLN A 159 13.35 -0.78 20.80
N ARG A 160 12.86 0.37 21.24
CA ARG A 160 12.58 0.62 22.66
C ARG A 160 11.43 -0.25 23.14
N LEU A 161 10.31 -0.29 22.42
CA LEU A 161 9.15 -1.13 22.77
C LEU A 161 9.51 -2.62 22.80
N GLU A 162 10.37 -3.09 21.91
CA GLU A 162 10.89 -4.45 21.95
C GLU A 162 11.68 -4.71 23.25
N ARG A 163 12.65 -3.84 23.58
CA ARG A 163 13.43 -3.95 24.84
C ARG A 163 12.55 -3.92 26.09
N GLU A 164 11.46 -3.14 26.06
CA GLU A 164 10.49 -3.02 27.14
C GLU A 164 9.46 -4.18 27.15
N ARG A 165 9.54 -5.11 26.18
CA ARG A 165 8.62 -6.24 26.01
C ARG A 165 7.16 -5.81 25.84
N LYS A 166 6.94 -4.69 25.16
CA LYS A 166 5.61 -4.15 24.83
C LYS A 166 5.12 -4.56 23.44
N LEU A 167 6.01 -5.06 22.57
CA LEU A 167 5.63 -5.60 21.28
C LEU A 167 5.15 -7.04 21.43
N HIS A 168 3.99 -7.32 20.85
CA HIS A 168 3.35 -8.63 20.74
C HIS A 168 3.00 -8.99 19.31
N VAL A 169 3.28 -8.11 18.34
CA VAL A 169 3.25 -8.34 16.89
C VAL A 169 4.67 -8.21 16.38
N ARG A 170 5.11 -9.15 15.55
CA ARG A 170 6.41 -9.04 14.88
C ARG A 170 6.32 -8.01 13.77
N VAL A 171 7.29 -7.13 13.69
CA VAL A 171 7.31 -6.05 12.72
C VAL A 171 8.57 -6.12 11.89
N PHE A 172 8.44 -6.30 10.59
CA PHE A 172 9.50 -6.14 9.62
C PHE A 172 9.43 -4.73 9.03
N GLY A 173 10.34 -3.84 9.47
CA GLY A 173 10.36 -2.43 9.08
C GLY A 173 11.11 -2.20 7.77
N MET A 174 10.64 -1.24 6.98
CA MET A 174 11.28 -0.75 5.77
C MET A 174 11.55 0.75 5.93
N VAL A 175 12.82 1.17 5.97
CA VAL A 175 13.17 2.58 6.09
C VAL A 175 12.68 3.37 4.89
N ARG A 176 12.30 4.62 5.09
CA ARG A 176 11.88 5.52 4.01
C ARG A 176 12.97 5.66 2.94
N GLY A 177 12.60 5.52 1.67
CA GLY A 177 13.55 5.49 0.56
C GLY A 177 14.45 6.74 0.43
N ASN A 178 13.93 7.92 0.81
CA ASN A 178 14.73 9.14 0.85
C ASN A 178 15.80 9.17 1.96
N GLN A 179 15.73 8.25 2.93
CA GLN A 179 16.71 8.07 4.01
C GLN A 179 17.60 6.83 3.78
N ALA A 180 17.31 6.01 2.76
CA ALA A 180 17.92 4.69 2.57
C ALA A 180 19.44 4.75 2.50
N MET A 181 20.00 5.59 1.62
CA MET A 181 21.45 5.65 1.37
C MET A 181 22.21 6.01 2.67
N GLN A 182 21.77 7.05 3.36
CA GLN A 182 22.36 7.45 4.64
C GLN A 182 22.18 6.35 5.69
N TRP A 183 20.97 5.76 5.78
CA TRP A 183 20.70 4.70 6.75
C TRP A 183 21.62 3.50 6.55
N PHE A 184 21.85 3.06 5.32
CA PHE A 184 22.72 1.93 5.00
C PHE A 184 24.21 2.20 5.32
N ASP A 185 24.65 3.45 5.26
CA ASP A 185 26.00 3.83 5.64
C ASP A 185 26.22 3.89 7.16
N GLU A 186 25.18 4.24 7.90
CA GLU A 186 25.25 4.46 9.34
C GLU A 186 24.88 3.22 10.17
N HIS A 187 24.16 2.24 9.55
CA HIS A 187 23.61 1.09 10.28
C HIS A 187 23.82 -0.22 9.53
N GLU A 188 23.97 -1.29 10.29
CA GLU A 188 23.87 -2.66 9.78
C GLU A 188 22.42 -3.15 9.83
N PRO A 189 22.00 -4.16 8.99
CA PRO A 189 20.70 -4.77 9.12
C PRO A 189 20.44 -5.30 10.52
N TYR A 190 19.32 -4.91 11.11
CA TYR A 190 18.93 -5.32 12.47
C TYR A 190 17.86 -6.40 12.42
N THR A 191 18.05 -7.48 13.20
CA THR A 191 17.06 -8.54 13.36
C THR A 191 16.88 -8.82 14.86
N GLY A 192 15.75 -8.42 15.39
CA GLY A 192 15.32 -8.69 16.77
C GLY A 192 14.32 -9.83 16.87
N SER A 193 13.79 -10.03 18.08
CA SER A 193 12.74 -11.03 18.31
C SER A 193 11.38 -10.59 17.76
N PHE A 194 11.06 -9.31 17.89
CA PHE A 194 9.79 -8.70 17.49
C PHE A 194 9.94 -7.56 16.48
N PHE A 195 11.12 -6.97 16.36
CA PHE A 195 11.37 -5.93 15.38
C PHE A 195 12.59 -6.26 14.54
N SER A 196 12.46 -6.16 13.22
CA SER A 196 13.57 -6.27 12.28
C SER A 196 13.58 -5.06 11.36
N MET A 197 14.78 -4.52 11.06
CA MET A 197 14.99 -3.41 10.15
C MET A 197 16.12 -3.78 9.18
N ARG A 198 15.75 -4.30 8.02
CA ARG A 198 16.70 -4.68 6.98
C ARG A 198 16.19 -4.45 5.56
N ALA A 199 15.27 -3.52 5.41
CA ALA A 199 14.71 -3.17 4.12
C ALA A 199 14.49 -1.66 3.96
N THR A 200 14.35 -1.22 2.70
CA THR A 200 13.90 0.13 2.35
C THR A 200 12.65 0.08 1.48
N LYS A 201 11.80 1.13 1.56
CA LYS A 201 10.61 1.32 0.73
C LYS A 201 10.79 2.47 -0.23
N LEU A 202 10.68 2.17 -1.52
CA LEU A 202 10.70 3.13 -2.64
C LEU A 202 9.36 3.11 -3.39
N TYR A 203 9.17 4.04 -4.30
CA TYR A 203 8.03 4.17 -5.19
C TYR A 203 8.54 4.52 -6.59
N ILE A 204 8.32 3.66 -7.60
CA ILE A 204 8.71 3.98 -8.98
C ILE A 204 7.63 4.82 -9.66
N ASP A 205 6.36 4.57 -9.33
CA ASP A 205 5.19 5.22 -9.90
C ASP A 205 4.10 5.49 -8.85
N GLY A 206 2.95 6.01 -9.29
CA GLY A 206 1.78 6.24 -8.49
C GLY A 206 0.71 5.15 -8.66
N ALA A 207 -0.55 5.48 -8.30
CA ALA A 207 -1.68 4.56 -8.37
C ALA A 207 -2.46 4.67 -9.68
N MET A 208 -3.08 3.56 -10.11
CA MET A 208 -3.89 3.52 -11.33
C MET A 208 -5.19 4.32 -11.17
N GLY A 209 -5.79 4.32 -9.98
CA GLY A 209 -7.03 5.06 -9.69
C GLY A 209 -6.89 6.57 -9.89
N SER A 210 -5.76 7.15 -9.48
CA SER A 210 -5.38 8.56 -9.67
C SER A 210 -4.70 8.84 -11.01
N ARG A 211 -4.51 7.82 -11.86
CA ARG A 211 -3.77 7.86 -13.14
C ARG A 211 -2.29 8.22 -13.00
N GLY A 212 -1.71 7.98 -11.82
CA GLY A 212 -0.28 8.13 -11.56
C GLY A 212 0.56 6.90 -11.91
N ALA A 213 -0.03 5.71 -12.02
CA ALA A 213 0.69 4.49 -12.40
C ALA A 213 1.36 4.65 -13.77
N TRP A 214 2.64 4.24 -13.89
CA TRP A 214 3.45 4.46 -15.09
C TRP A 214 3.28 3.32 -16.10
N LEU A 215 2.68 3.64 -17.24
CA LEU A 215 2.27 2.69 -18.26
C LEU A 215 3.19 2.72 -19.48
N LEU A 216 3.30 1.57 -20.17
CA LEU A 216 3.98 1.44 -21.46
C LEU A 216 3.23 2.19 -22.56
N GLU A 217 1.89 2.09 -22.56
CA GLU A 217 0.99 2.75 -23.50
C GLU A 217 0.09 3.73 -22.76
N PRO A 218 -0.43 4.79 -23.41
CA PRO A 218 -1.28 5.78 -22.77
C PRO A 218 -2.51 5.17 -22.06
N TYR A 219 -2.99 5.88 -21.04
CA TYR A 219 -4.29 5.58 -20.44
C TYR A 219 -5.40 5.62 -21.49
N SER A 220 -6.31 4.64 -21.46
CA SER A 220 -7.42 4.57 -22.43
C SER A 220 -8.44 5.68 -22.24
N ASP A 221 -8.67 6.08 -20.97
CA ASP A 221 -9.61 7.13 -20.58
C ASP A 221 -8.96 8.52 -20.41
N ARG A 222 -7.64 8.60 -20.53
CA ARG A 222 -6.85 9.84 -20.56
C ARG A 222 -5.66 9.67 -21.52
N PRO A 223 -5.90 9.62 -22.85
CA PRO A 223 -4.83 9.30 -23.80
C PRO A 223 -3.78 10.38 -23.96
N THR A 224 -4.09 11.62 -23.56
CA THR A 224 -3.17 12.77 -23.66
C THR A 224 -3.17 13.62 -22.40
N ASP A 225 -2.04 14.31 -22.17
CA ASP A 225 -1.92 15.37 -21.17
C ASP A 225 -2.51 16.71 -21.68
N ALA A 226 -2.37 17.76 -20.88
CA ALA A 226 -2.86 19.10 -21.22
C ALA A 226 -2.17 19.72 -22.45
N GLU A 227 -0.95 19.29 -22.79
CA GLU A 227 -0.18 19.70 -23.95
C GLU A 227 -0.46 18.86 -25.19
N GLY A 228 -1.38 17.86 -25.10
CA GLY A 228 -1.73 16.94 -26.18
C GLY A 228 -0.70 15.84 -26.45
N LYS A 229 0.25 15.60 -25.54
CA LYS A 229 1.20 14.49 -25.61
C LYS A 229 0.58 13.21 -25.02
N PRO A 230 1.04 12.02 -25.46
CA PRO A 230 0.60 10.77 -24.85
C PRO A 230 0.80 10.76 -23.33
N TYR A 231 -0.28 10.51 -22.57
CA TYR A 231 -0.22 10.47 -21.12
C TYR A 231 -0.13 9.02 -20.62
N THR A 232 1.02 8.69 -20.04
CA THR A 232 1.36 7.35 -19.56
C THR A 232 1.54 7.26 -18.05
N GLY A 233 1.08 8.27 -17.29
CA GLY A 233 1.29 8.33 -15.84
C GLY A 233 2.60 9.02 -15.45
N LEU A 234 3.07 8.73 -14.23
CA LEU A 234 4.15 9.49 -13.58
C LEU A 234 5.27 8.54 -13.12
N ALA A 235 6.51 8.85 -13.49
CA ALA A 235 7.70 8.30 -12.84
C ALA A 235 7.92 9.09 -11.53
N VAL A 236 7.59 8.49 -10.38
CA VAL A 236 7.73 9.12 -9.05
C VAL A 236 9.18 9.17 -8.61
N THR A 237 9.92 8.11 -8.94
CA THR A 237 11.38 8.02 -8.72
C THR A 237 12.05 7.60 -10.02
N GLU A 238 13.16 8.25 -10.36
CA GLU A 238 13.94 7.90 -11.55
C GLU A 238 14.54 6.48 -11.41
N PRO A 239 14.49 5.63 -12.46
CA PRO A 239 15.04 4.27 -12.41
C PRO A 239 16.52 4.19 -12.02
N ASP A 240 17.34 5.17 -12.46
CA ASP A 240 18.75 5.24 -12.10
C ASP A 240 18.97 5.43 -10.59
N PHE A 241 18.09 6.17 -9.91
CA PHE A 241 18.15 6.29 -8.45
C PHE A 241 17.76 4.96 -7.76
N VAL A 242 16.73 4.28 -8.27
CA VAL A 242 16.37 2.94 -7.74
C VAL A 242 17.53 1.97 -7.91
N LYS A 243 18.18 1.96 -9.08
CA LYS A 243 19.37 1.14 -9.32
C LYS A 243 20.49 1.44 -8.32
N ALA A 244 20.81 2.73 -8.10
CA ALA A 244 21.85 3.12 -7.15
C ALA A 244 21.53 2.67 -5.72
N VAL A 245 20.26 2.77 -5.29
CA VAL A 245 19.82 2.25 -3.98
C VAL A 245 19.91 0.73 -3.94
N ALA A 246 19.57 0.03 -5.03
CA ALA A 246 19.66 -1.43 -5.13
C ALA A 246 21.12 -1.90 -5.03
N GLU A 247 22.06 -1.28 -5.74
CA GLU A 247 23.50 -1.58 -5.67
C GLU A 247 24.03 -1.36 -4.24
N HIS A 248 23.63 -0.26 -3.61
CA HIS A 248 24.06 0.02 -2.24
C HIS A 248 23.47 -0.98 -1.24
N ALA A 249 22.18 -1.30 -1.38
CA ALA A 249 21.50 -2.28 -0.57
C ALA A 249 22.15 -3.68 -0.66
N LEU A 250 22.48 -4.14 -1.88
CA LEU A 250 23.18 -5.41 -2.10
C LEU A 250 24.55 -5.43 -1.38
N THR A 251 25.30 -4.32 -1.43
CA THR A 251 26.59 -4.19 -0.76
C THR A 251 26.47 -4.25 0.77
N LYS A 252 25.37 -3.75 1.32
CA LYS A 252 25.13 -3.62 2.77
C LYS A 252 24.23 -4.71 3.36
N GLY A 253 23.72 -5.64 2.56
CA GLY A 253 22.85 -6.72 2.99
C GLY A 253 21.41 -6.31 3.30
N TYR A 254 20.93 -5.21 2.69
CA TYR A 254 19.55 -4.75 2.81
C TYR A 254 18.69 -5.25 1.65
N GLN A 255 17.39 -5.38 1.89
CA GLN A 255 16.36 -5.65 0.90
C GLN A 255 15.81 -4.32 0.35
N VAL A 256 15.49 -4.29 -0.95
CA VAL A 256 14.76 -3.18 -1.57
C VAL A 256 13.34 -3.62 -1.89
N CYS A 257 12.37 -2.83 -1.41
CA CYS A 257 10.94 -3.05 -1.61
C CYS A 257 10.39 -1.81 -2.34
N THR A 258 10.07 -1.93 -3.61
CA THR A 258 9.64 -0.78 -4.40
C THR A 258 8.21 -0.97 -4.90
N HIS A 259 7.37 0.04 -4.68
CA HIS A 259 6.02 0.12 -5.23
C HIS A 259 6.08 0.25 -6.75
N ALA A 260 5.34 -0.61 -7.46
CA ALA A 260 5.02 -0.48 -8.87
C ALA A 260 3.62 -0.99 -9.19
N ILE A 261 2.81 -0.15 -9.79
CA ILE A 261 1.45 -0.47 -10.22
C ILE A 261 1.38 -0.62 -11.75
N GLY A 262 1.96 0.29 -12.51
CA GLY A 262 1.95 0.25 -13.96
C GLY A 262 2.90 -0.78 -14.56
N ASP A 263 2.60 -1.23 -15.77
CA ASP A 263 3.41 -2.21 -16.51
C ASP A 263 4.79 -1.65 -16.87
N ARG A 264 4.90 -0.36 -17.15
CA ARG A 264 6.22 0.29 -17.33
C ARG A 264 6.95 0.38 -15.99
N GLY A 265 6.29 0.76 -14.91
CA GLY A 265 6.91 0.80 -13.59
C GLY A 265 7.49 -0.56 -13.18
N ASN A 266 6.74 -1.65 -13.39
CA ASN A 266 7.22 -3.02 -13.14
C ASN A 266 8.44 -3.38 -14.00
N ARG A 267 8.43 -3.06 -15.31
CA ARG A 267 9.56 -3.30 -16.22
C ARG A 267 10.81 -2.56 -15.78
N GLU A 268 10.71 -1.27 -15.55
CA GLU A 268 11.84 -0.42 -15.15
C GLU A 268 12.47 -0.88 -13.82
N LEU A 269 11.66 -1.42 -12.89
CA LEU A 269 12.18 -2.00 -11.66
C LEU A 269 12.92 -3.31 -11.89
N LEU A 270 12.37 -4.21 -12.70
CA LEU A 270 13.05 -5.46 -13.04
C LEU A 270 14.39 -5.17 -13.73
N ASP A 271 14.42 -4.20 -14.64
CA ASP A 271 15.64 -3.76 -15.33
C ASP A 271 16.67 -3.15 -14.34
N ALA A 272 16.22 -2.30 -13.42
CA ALA A 272 17.06 -1.68 -12.41
C ALA A 272 17.68 -2.72 -11.45
N TYR A 273 16.87 -3.67 -10.97
CA TYR A 273 17.31 -4.72 -10.07
C TYR A 273 18.27 -5.70 -10.75
N GLU A 274 17.95 -6.14 -11.98
CA GLU A 274 18.83 -7.00 -12.78
C GLU A 274 20.16 -6.32 -13.08
N SER A 275 20.14 -5.05 -13.50
CA SER A 275 21.34 -4.27 -13.74
C SER A 275 22.21 -4.10 -12.48
N ALA A 276 21.59 -3.87 -11.31
CA ALA A 276 22.30 -3.78 -10.04
C ALA A 276 22.97 -5.12 -9.66
N ALA A 277 22.26 -6.23 -9.84
CA ALA A 277 22.77 -7.56 -9.58
C ALA A 277 23.96 -7.92 -10.49
N ILE A 278 23.86 -7.63 -11.79
CA ILE A 278 24.92 -7.85 -12.76
C ILE A 278 26.17 -7.02 -12.41
N SER A 279 26.01 -5.76 -12.03
CA SER A 279 27.13 -4.87 -11.71
C SER A 279 27.95 -5.34 -10.51
N LEU A 280 27.36 -6.12 -9.60
CA LEU A 280 27.96 -6.59 -8.35
C LEU A 280 28.19 -8.11 -8.31
N ASP A 281 27.87 -8.84 -9.40
CA ASP A 281 27.88 -10.31 -9.44
C ASP A 281 27.07 -10.93 -8.26
N ALA A 282 25.89 -10.36 -7.97
CA ALA A 282 25.02 -10.73 -6.85
C ALA A 282 23.83 -11.57 -7.31
N ASP A 283 23.33 -12.47 -6.45
CA ASP A 283 22.07 -13.20 -6.66
C ASP A 283 20.91 -12.49 -5.93
N LEU A 284 19.91 -12.02 -6.67
CA LEU A 284 18.73 -11.39 -6.10
C LEU A 284 17.87 -12.35 -5.27
N ARG A 285 17.98 -13.68 -5.47
CA ARG A 285 17.29 -14.68 -4.65
C ARG A 285 17.69 -14.60 -3.19
N ASP A 286 18.96 -14.30 -2.92
CA ASP A 286 19.47 -14.12 -1.56
C ASP A 286 19.03 -12.77 -0.97
N ALA A 287 18.98 -11.72 -1.80
CA ALA A 287 18.56 -10.38 -1.42
C ALA A 287 17.04 -10.24 -1.27
N ARG A 288 16.27 -11.12 -1.93
CA ARG A 288 14.79 -11.16 -1.88
C ARG A 288 14.14 -9.83 -2.18
N PHE A 289 14.65 -9.10 -3.17
CA PHE A 289 14.05 -7.81 -3.55
C PHE A 289 12.59 -7.98 -3.91
N ARG A 290 11.79 -6.95 -3.63
CA ARG A 290 10.34 -7.02 -3.77
C ARG A 290 9.85 -5.93 -4.71
N ILE A 291 8.79 -6.24 -5.44
CA ILE A 291 7.92 -5.27 -6.09
C ILE A 291 6.59 -5.30 -5.35
N GLU A 292 6.30 -4.21 -4.64
CA GLU A 292 5.02 -4.02 -3.94
C GLU A 292 3.94 -3.72 -4.97
N HIS A 293 2.81 -4.35 -4.81
CA HIS A 293 1.64 -4.37 -5.68
C HIS A 293 1.84 -5.22 -6.93
N ALA A 294 2.85 -4.98 -7.78
CA ALA A 294 3.03 -5.71 -9.04
C ALA A 294 1.69 -5.86 -9.78
N GLN A 295 0.92 -4.76 -9.87
CA GLN A 295 -0.51 -4.82 -10.14
C GLN A 295 -0.82 -5.08 -11.61
N LEU A 296 -0.17 -4.35 -12.52
CA LEU A 296 -0.26 -4.54 -13.96
C LEU A 296 1.12 -4.91 -14.49
N ILE A 297 1.24 -6.08 -15.11
CA ILE A 297 2.51 -6.60 -15.61
C ILE A 297 2.36 -6.92 -17.10
N ALA A 298 3.30 -6.45 -17.91
CA ALA A 298 3.36 -6.85 -19.31
C ALA A 298 3.67 -8.36 -19.42
N PRO A 299 3.04 -9.09 -20.35
CA PRO A 299 3.18 -10.55 -20.44
C PRO A 299 4.65 -11.04 -20.51
N GLU A 300 5.50 -10.30 -21.21
CA GLU A 300 6.94 -10.62 -21.37
C GLU A 300 7.74 -10.45 -20.07
N ASP A 301 7.25 -9.69 -19.10
CA ASP A 301 7.95 -9.45 -17.83
C ASP A 301 7.54 -10.43 -16.72
N ILE A 302 6.44 -11.17 -16.86
CA ILE A 302 5.93 -12.06 -15.81
C ILE A 302 6.96 -13.13 -15.42
N GLY A 303 7.60 -13.75 -16.40
CA GLY A 303 8.63 -14.79 -16.16
C GLY A 303 9.85 -14.29 -15.40
N ARG A 304 10.19 -13.00 -15.56
CA ARG A 304 11.37 -12.37 -14.95
C ARG A 304 11.33 -12.35 -13.42
N PHE A 305 10.11 -12.30 -12.81
CA PHE A 305 10.00 -12.39 -11.36
C PHE A 305 10.62 -13.68 -10.82
N ALA A 306 10.31 -14.83 -11.42
CA ALA A 306 10.88 -16.11 -11.03
C ALA A 306 12.36 -16.23 -11.42
N GLU A 307 12.74 -15.78 -12.60
CA GLU A 307 14.10 -15.83 -13.12
C GLU A 307 15.07 -15.04 -12.23
N LEU A 308 14.70 -13.82 -11.85
CA LEU A 308 15.51 -12.96 -11.01
C LEU A 308 15.34 -13.25 -9.50
N GLY A 309 14.30 -13.99 -9.10
CA GLY A 309 13.97 -14.21 -7.68
C GLY A 309 13.35 -12.99 -7.00
N VAL A 310 12.78 -12.05 -7.78
CA VAL A 310 12.06 -10.88 -7.27
C VAL A 310 10.69 -11.33 -6.76
N ILE A 311 10.31 -10.87 -5.57
CA ILE A 311 9.06 -11.27 -4.91
C ILE A 311 7.95 -10.27 -5.26
N PRO A 312 6.87 -10.67 -5.97
CA PRO A 312 5.67 -9.85 -6.06
C PRO A 312 4.95 -9.86 -4.71
N SER A 313 4.82 -8.69 -4.09
CA SER A 313 4.16 -8.48 -2.80
C SER A 313 2.80 -7.84 -3.04
N MET A 314 1.75 -8.66 -3.03
CA MET A 314 0.46 -8.31 -3.63
C MET A 314 -0.67 -8.26 -2.61
N GLN A 315 -1.69 -7.46 -2.91
CA GLN A 315 -2.85 -7.24 -2.05
C GLN A 315 -4.12 -7.70 -2.79
N PRO A 316 -4.65 -8.89 -2.47
CA PRO A 316 -5.81 -9.42 -3.18
C PRO A 316 -7.07 -8.53 -3.10
N THR A 317 -7.25 -7.78 -2.03
CA THR A 317 -8.36 -6.82 -1.89
C THR A 317 -8.27 -5.69 -2.90
N HIS A 318 -7.06 -5.23 -3.29
CA HIS A 318 -6.90 -4.25 -4.36
C HIS A 318 -7.54 -4.73 -5.69
N CYS A 319 -7.42 -6.02 -6.01
CA CYS A 319 -8.09 -6.57 -7.19
C CYS A 319 -9.62 -6.38 -7.12
N THR A 320 -10.23 -6.71 -5.99
CA THR A 320 -11.70 -6.64 -5.86
C THR A 320 -12.22 -5.21 -5.69
N SER A 321 -11.38 -4.29 -5.28
CA SER A 321 -11.69 -2.85 -5.25
C SER A 321 -11.54 -2.19 -6.61
N ASP A 322 -10.51 -2.57 -7.38
CA ASP A 322 -10.10 -1.91 -8.61
C ASP A 322 -10.74 -2.51 -9.87
N MET A 323 -11.13 -3.78 -9.87
CA MET A 323 -11.69 -4.51 -11.04
C MET A 323 -12.83 -3.76 -11.74
N ARG A 324 -13.54 -2.87 -11.01
CA ARG A 324 -14.67 -2.10 -11.53
C ARG A 324 -14.29 -1.01 -12.54
N TRP A 325 -12.99 -0.61 -12.56
CA TRP A 325 -12.51 0.48 -13.42
C TRP A 325 -11.17 0.20 -14.12
N VAL A 326 -10.47 -0.90 -13.83
CA VAL A 326 -9.19 -1.23 -14.48
C VAL A 326 -9.30 -1.23 -16.00
N GLU A 327 -10.36 -1.86 -16.55
CA GLU A 327 -10.57 -1.90 -18.01
C GLU A 327 -10.82 -0.50 -18.62
N GLU A 328 -11.43 0.41 -17.87
CA GLU A 328 -11.59 1.81 -18.31
C GLU A 328 -10.23 2.51 -18.44
N ARG A 329 -9.31 2.20 -17.51
CA ARG A 329 -7.96 2.80 -17.46
C ARG A 329 -7.04 2.32 -18.56
N VAL A 330 -7.01 1.01 -18.80
CA VAL A 330 -5.98 0.41 -19.66
C VAL A 330 -6.56 -0.31 -20.89
N GLY A 331 -7.85 -0.42 -21.00
CA GLY A 331 -8.55 -1.22 -22.02
C GLY A 331 -8.53 -2.71 -21.70
N PRO A 332 -9.46 -3.50 -22.31
CA PRO A 332 -9.67 -4.90 -21.94
C PRO A 332 -8.45 -5.79 -22.17
N VAL A 333 -7.67 -5.56 -23.24
CA VAL A 333 -6.50 -6.40 -23.57
C VAL A 333 -5.38 -6.25 -22.53
N ARG A 334 -5.08 -5.03 -22.11
CA ARG A 334 -4.04 -4.81 -21.09
C ARG A 334 -4.51 -5.21 -19.70
N ALA A 335 -5.82 -5.13 -19.43
CA ALA A 335 -6.40 -5.58 -18.16
C ALA A 335 -6.17 -7.07 -17.88
N ASP A 336 -5.92 -7.90 -18.90
CA ASP A 336 -5.50 -9.30 -18.75
C ASP A 336 -4.15 -9.44 -18.00
N GLY A 337 -3.31 -8.40 -18.00
CA GLY A 337 -2.06 -8.34 -17.23
C GLY A 337 -2.21 -7.88 -15.79
N ALA A 338 -3.44 -7.58 -15.33
CA ALA A 338 -3.67 -7.07 -13.99
C ALA A 338 -3.96 -8.18 -12.98
N PHE A 339 -3.24 -8.15 -11.84
CA PHE A 339 -3.39 -9.10 -10.73
C PHE A 339 -3.25 -10.57 -11.19
N VAL A 340 -2.21 -10.89 -11.95
CA VAL A 340 -1.95 -12.18 -12.62
C VAL A 340 -1.35 -13.21 -11.65
N TRP A 341 -2.06 -13.51 -10.57
CA TRP A 341 -1.52 -14.33 -9.47
C TRP A 341 -1.19 -15.75 -9.90
N GLN A 342 -2.11 -16.40 -10.62
CA GLN A 342 -1.91 -17.79 -11.02
C GLN A 342 -0.81 -17.92 -12.07
N THR A 343 -0.72 -16.94 -12.98
CA THR A 343 0.34 -16.89 -13.99
C THR A 343 1.71 -16.66 -13.33
N LEU A 344 1.81 -15.76 -12.34
CA LEU A 344 3.04 -15.59 -11.54
C LEU A 344 3.43 -16.85 -10.77
N LEU A 345 2.49 -17.51 -10.10
CA LEU A 345 2.75 -18.77 -9.39
C LEU A 345 3.18 -19.87 -10.35
N ALA A 346 2.56 -19.96 -11.54
CA ALA A 346 2.92 -20.94 -12.57
C ALA A 346 4.30 -20.69 -13.17
N SER A 347 4.80 -19.44 -13.21
CA SER A 347 6.15 -19.10 -13.62
C SER A 347 7.22 -19.52 -12.57
N GLY A 348 6.80 -19.87 -11.36
CA GLY A 348 7.68 -20.20 -10.23
C GLY A 348 7.93 -19.03 -9.28
N ALA A 349 7.32 -17.86 -9.49
CA ALA A 349 7.41 -16.74 -8.56
C ALA A 349 6.73 -17.07 -7.24
N ARG A 350 7.23 -16.51 -6.15
CA ARG A 350 6.66 -16.63 -4.81
C ARG A 350 5.93 -15.35 -4.46
N ILE A 351 4.62 -15.42 -4.22
CA ILE A 351 3.80 -14.25 -3.90
C ILE A 351 3.71 -14.07 -2.38
N ALA A 352 4.09 -12.90 -1.87
CA ALA A 352 3.78 -12.47 -0.52
C ALA A 352 2.45 -11.70 -0.50
N GLY A 353 1.51 -12.11 0.36
CA GLY A 353 0.19 -11.49 0.49
C GLY A 353 0.15 -10.46 1.62
N GLY A 354 -0.65 -9.42 1.45
CA GLY A 354 -0.87 -8.38 2.44
C GLY A 354 -2.14 -7.58 2.19
N SER A 355 -2.37 -6.54 2.99
CA SER A 355 -3.55 -5.67 2.87
C SER A 355 -3.23 -4.25 2.43
N ASP A 356 -2.00 -3.80 2.62
CA ASP A 356 -1.62 -2.39 2.49
C ASP A 356 -2.47 -1.47 3.38
N PHE A 357 -2.82 -1.96 4.58
CA PHE A 357 -3.55 -1.18 5.58
C PHE A 357 -2.85 0.16 5.87
N PRO A 358 -3.56 1.30 5.87
CA PRO A 358 -5.02 1.46 5.88
C PRO A 358 -5.66 1.76 4.49
N VAL A 359 -5.01 1.43 3.37
CA VAL A 359 -5.64 1.52 2.04
C VAL A 359 -6.81 0.54 1.99
N GLU A 360 -6.55 -0.70 2.38
CA GLU A 360 -7.57 -1.72 2.57
C GLU A 360 -7.70 -2.10 4.06
N SER A 361 -8.69 -2.92 4.39
CA SER A 361 -8.86 -3.42 5.74
C SER A 361 -7.69 -4.30 6.18
N HIS A 362 -7.26 -4.16 7.43
CA HIS A 362 -6.24 -5.03 8.04
C HIS A 362 -6.72 -6.48 8.29
N ASN A 363 -8.01 -6.78 8.09
CA ASN A 363 -8.56 -8.13 8.26
C ASN A 363 -8.05 -9.07 7.15
N PRO A 364 -7.19 -10.07 7.45
CA PRO A 364 -6.60 -10.94 6.44
C PRO A 364 -7.63 -11.84 5.74
N PHE A 365 -8.76 -12.13 6.37
CA PHE A 365 -9.80 -12.98 5.79
C PHE A 365 -10.49 -12.34 4.58
N LEU A 366 -10.52 -11.00 4.51
CA LEU A 366 -10.96 -10.29 3.31
C LEU A 366 -9.99 -10.50 2.15
N GLY A 367 -8.68 -10.45 2.42
CA GLY A 367 -7.64 -10.77 1.42
C GLY A 367 -7.69 -12.23 0.96
N LEU A 368 -7.87 -13.17 1.89
CA LEU A 368 -8.03 -14.59 1.56
C LEU A 368 -9.28 -14.86 0.73
N TYR A 369 -10.41 -14.21 1.06
CA TYR A 369 -11.63 -14.28 0.26
C TYR A 369 -11.40 -13.71 -1.15
N ALA A 370 -10.82 -12.52 -1.26
CA ALA A 370 -10.53 -11.89 -2.54
C ALA A 370 -9.60 -12.75 -3.42
N ALA A 371 -8.56 -13.34 -2.83
CA ALA A 371 -7.62 -14.22 -3.55
C ALA A 371 -8.29 -15.47 -4.15
N VAL A 372 -9.24 -16.06 -3.42
CA VAL A 372 -9.93 -17.31 -3.81
C VAL A 372 -11.11 -17.05 -4.73
N SER A 373 -11.83 -15.95 -4.53
CA SER A 373 -13.08 -15.65 -5.26
C SER A 373 -12.88 -14.70 -6.45
N ARG A 374 -12.01 -13.70 -6.31
CA ARG A 374 -11.91 -12.51 -7.18
C ARG A 374 -13.27 -11.82 -7.35
N GLN A 375 -14.02 -11.76 -6.25
CA GLN A 375 -15.33 -11.13 -6.15
C GLN A 375 -15.33 -10.12 -5.01
N ASN A 376 -16.14 -9.08 -5.13
CA ASN A 376 -16.43 -8.21 -3.99
C ASN A 376 -17.32 -8.93 -2.95
N LEU A 377 -17.64 -8.27 -1.84
CA LEU A 377 -18.45 -8.86 -0.77
C LEU A 377 -19.93 -9.12 -1.16
N ASP A 378 -20.39 -8.56 -2.27
CA ASP A 378 -21.69 -8.82 -2.88
C ASP A 378 -21.64 -9.96 -3.93
N GLU A 379 -20.55 -10.75 -3.92
CA GLU A 379 -20.26 -11.85 -4.83
C GLU A 379 -20.28 -11.45 -6.33
N GLN A 380 -19.87 -10.20 -6.61
CA GLN A 380 -19.76 -9.69 -7.98
C GLN A 380 -18.30 -9.56 -8.42
N PRO A 381 -18.00 -9.80 -9.74
CA PRO A 381 -18.90 -10.38 -10.75
C PRO A 381 -19.11 -11.89 -10.52
N PRO A 382 -20.23 -12.45 -11.00
CA PRO A 382 -20.48 -13.89 -10.89
C PRO A 382 -19.35 -14.73 -11.49
N GLY A 383 -18.81 -15.66 -10.69
CA GLY A 383 -17.67 -16.49 -11.08
C GLY A 383 -16.28 -15.84 -10.89
N GLY A 384 -16.23 -14.57 -10.49
CA GLY A 384 -14.99 -13.82 -10.25
C GLY A 384 -14.46 -13.09 -11.50
N TRP A 385 -13.78 -11.98 -11.27
CA TRP A 385 -13.11 -11.20 -12.33
C TRP A 385 -11.83 -11.94 -12.77
N HIS A 386 -11.64 -12.18 -14.08
CA HIS A 386 -10.55 -13.01 -14.65
C HIS A 386 -10.33 -14.30 -13.82
N PRO A 387 -11.32 -15.24 -13.79
CA PRO A 387 -11.36 -16.35 -12.83
C PRO A 387 -10.23 -17.37 -12.98
N SER A 388 -9.49 -17.38 -14.11
CA SER A 388 -8.29 -18.17 -14.32
C SER A 388 -7.15 -17.77 -13.38
N GLU A 389 -7.13 -16.54 -12.91
CA GLU A 389 -6.11 -15.99 -12.02
C GLU A 389 -6.43 -16.16 -10.51
N ARG A 390 -7.51 -16.86 -10.15
CA ARG A 390 -7.82 -17.17 -8.74
C ARG A 390 -6.76 -18.07 -8.11
N MET A 391 -6.37 -17.76 -6.90
CA MET A 391 -5.62 -18.70 -6.07
C MET A 391 -6.53 -19.79 -5.54
N ASN A 392 -6.02 -21.01 -5.35
CA ASN A 392 -6.68 -21.96 -4.48
C ASN A 392 -6.45 -21.59 -3.00
N ARG A 393 -7.20 -22.20 -2.08
CA ARG A 393 -7.13 -21.86 -0.64
C ARG A 393 -5.74 -22.05 -0.04
N LEU A 394 -5.03 -23.09 -0.46
CA LEU A 394 -3.69 -23.35 0.05
C LEU A 394 -2.69 -22.30 -0.46
N GLN A 395 -2.78 -21.92 -1.74
CA GLN A 395 -1.94 -20.86 -2.31
C GLN A 395 -2.18 -19.53 -1.59
N ALA A 396 -3.45 -19.15 -1.40
CA ALA A 396 -3.82 -17.93 -0.68
C ALA A 396 -3.33 -17.96 0.78
N LEU A 397 -3.53 -19.08 1.49
CA LEU A 397 -3.04 -19.22 2.87
C LEU A 397 -1.51 -19.10 2.94
N ARG A 398 -0.79 -19.77 2.03
CA ARG A 398 0.69 -19.67 1.97
C ARG A 398 1.16 -18.23 1.75
N ALA A 399 0.51 -17.50 0.84
CA ALA A 399 0.87 -16.11 0.56
C ALA A 399 0.77 -15.22 1.82
N PHE A 400 -0.24 -15.44 2.67
CA PHE A 400 -0.44 -14.69 3.92
C PHE A 400 0.32 -15.28 5.14
N THR A 401 1.05 -16.37 4.99
CA THR A 401 1.77 -17.03 6.08
C THR A 401 3.23 -17.28 5.71
N ILE A 402 3.59 -18.48 5.25
CA ILE A 402 4.98 -18.88 5.03
C ILE A 402 5.69 -18.07 3.92
N ASP A 403 4.96 -17.66 2.86
CA ASP A 403 5.55 -16.90 1.78
C ASP A 403 5.74 -15.41 2.17
N ALA A 404 4.86 -14.85 3.03
CA ALA A 404 5.07 -13.56 3.66
C ALA A 404 6.25 -13.61 4.66
N ALA A 405 6.36 -14.66 5.46
CA ALA A 405 7.51 -14.88 6.35
C ALA A 405 8.83 -14.97 5.55
N TYR A 406 8.83 -15.69 4.41
CA TYR A 406 9.98 -15.74 3.51
C TYR A 406 10.37 -14.35 3.00
N ALA A 407 9.40 -13.52 2.61
CA ALA A 407 9.67 -12.16 2.16
C ALA A 407 10.30 -11.27 3.25
N GLY A 408 10.09 -11.62 4.53
CA GLY A 408 10.68 -10.96 5.70
C GLY A 408 11.90 -11.69 6.29
N PHE A 409 12.44 -12.73 5.63
CA PHE A 409 13.58 -13.55 6.11
C PHE A 409 13.30 -14.27 7.44
N ASP A 410 12.08 -14.65 7.71
CA ASP A 410 11.66 -15.23 9.00
C ASP A 410 10.97 -16.60 8.85
N GLU A 411 11.01 -17.21 7.65
CA GLU A 411 10.34 -18.48 7.33
C GLU A 411 10.85 -19.68 8.15
N ASP A 412 12.07 -19.61 8.66
CA ASP A 412 12.62 -20.65 9.52
C ASP A 412 12.09 -20.58 10.96
N ARG A 413 11.48 -19.45 11.35
CA ARG A 413 10.99 -19.17 12.69
C ARG A 413 9.47 -19.14 12.80
N ILE A 414 8.77 -18.64 11.77
CA ILE A 414 7.33 -18.42 11.73
C ILE A 414 6.72 -18.83 10.39
N GLY A 415 5.42 -18.58 10.19
CA GLY A 415 4.71 -18.78 8.93
C GLY A 415 4.14 -20.19 8.72
N SER A 416 4.49 -21.17 9.57
CA SER A 416 3.90 -22.51 9.59
C SER A 416 3.94 -23.11 10.99
N ILE A 417 3.03 -24.03 11.26
CA ILE A 417 3.01 -24.79 12.52
C ILE A 417 3.84 -26.06 12.32
N GLU A 418 5.12 -25.96 12.65
CA GLU A 418 6.10 -27.03 12.52
C GLU A 418 6.97 -27.12 13.77
N THR A 419 7.60 -28.29 13.99
CA THR A 419 8.58 -28.47 15.07
C THR A 419 9.72 -27.46 14.89
N ASP A 420 10.23 -26.91 15.99
CA ASP A 420 11.32 -25.95 16.09
C ASP A 420 10.97 -24.52 15.64
N LYS A 421 9.73 -24.25 15.17
CA LYS A 421 9.23 -22.89 14.95
C LYS A 421 8.53 -22.31 16.16
N LEU A 422 8.43 -20.99 16.18
CA LEU A 422 7.71 -20.28 17.23
C LEU A 422 6.22 -20.59 17.16
N ALA A 423 5.57 -20.72 18.32
CA ALA A 423 4.16 -21.01 18.41
C ALA A 423 3.30 -19.75 18.22
N ASP A 424 3.41 -19.17 17.02
CA ASP A 424 2.60 -18.06 16.55
C ASP A 424 1.45 -18.64 15.71
N PHE A 425 0.24 -18.64 16.26
CA PHE A 425 -0.93 -19.20 15.59
C PHE A 425 -2.23 -18.54 16.07
N ILE A 426 -3.30 -18.75 15.30
CA ILE A 426 -4.63 -18.26 15.64
C ILE A 426 -5.63 -19.41 15.73
N VAL A 427 -6.65 -19.22 16.53
CA VAL A 427 -7.87 -20.06 16.58
C VAL A 427 -8.99 -19.28 15.92
N ILE A 428 -9.68 -19.90 14.99
CA ILE A 428 -10.77 -19.31 14.22
C ILE A 428 -12.08 -20.06 14.43
N ASP A 429 -13.21 -19.40 14.18
CA ASP A 429 -14.55 -19.93 14.48
C ASP A 429 -15.08 -20.96 13.46
N ARG A 430 -14.37 -21.14 12.33
CA ARG A 430 -14.74 -22.13 11.30
C ARG A 430 -13.54 -22.61 10.50
N ASP A 431 -13.68 -23.74 9.83
CA ASP A 431 -12.63 -24.32 9.00
C ASP A 431 -12.49 -23.54 7.69
N TYR A 432 -11.40 -22.78 7.54
CA TYR A 432 -11.04 -22.05 6.34
C TYR A 432 -10.96 -22.93 5.08
N MET A 433 -10.47 -24.18 5.23
CA MET A 433 -10.24 -25.06 4.09
C MET A 433 -11.53 -25.64 3.49
N THR A 434 -12.61 -25.74 4.28
CA THR A 434 -13.84 -26.44 3.89
C THR A 434 -15.12 -25.60 3.93
N CYS A 435 -15.13 -24.44 4.59
CA CYS A 435 -16.31 -23.55 4.63
C CYS A 435 -16.71 -23.07 3.23
N HIS A 436 -17.93 -22.57 3.06
CA HIS A 436 -18.33 -21.92 1.79
C HIS A 436 -17.42 -20.72 1.50
N THR A 437 -17.12 -20.48 0.21
CA THR A 437 -16.13 -19.43 -0.17
C THR A 437 -16.50 -18.04 0.38
N ARG A 438 -17.78 -17.64 0.33
CA ARG A 438 -18.24 -16.36 0.88
C ARG A 438 -18.02 -16.25 2.40
N GLU A 439 -18.13 -17.36 3.11
CA GLU A 439 -17.96 -17.41 4.57
C GLU A 439 -16.51 -17.16 5.02
N ILE A 440 -15.52 -17.22 4.08
CA ILE A 440 -14.13 -16.87 4.39
C ILE A 440 -14.05 -15.43 4.90
N ALA A 441 -14.77 -14.50 4.27
CA ALA A 441 -14.79 -13.09 4.69
C ALA A 441 -15.46 -12.87 6.07
N ASP A 442 -16.25 -13.82 6.54
CA ASP A 442 -16.97 -13.76 7.81
C ASP A 442 -16.26 -14.54 8.93
N ILE A 443 -15.09 -15.12 8.67
CA ILE A 443 -14.28 -15.81 9.68
C ILE A 443 -13.91 -14.84 10.80
N ARG A 444 -14.09 -15.28 12.04
CA ARG A 444 -13.73 -14.51 13.24
C ARG A 444 -12.59 -15.19 13.98
N VAL A 445 -11.67 -14.38 14.44
CA VAL A 445 -10.58 -14.82 15.31
C VAL A 445 -11.15 -15.06 16.71
N VAL A 446 -10.97 -16.26 17.24
CA VAL A 446 -11.31 -16.64 18.60
C VAL A 446 -10.18 -16.29 19.55
N ALA A 447 -8.94 -16.59 19.16
CA ALA A 447 -7.76 -16.24 19.94
C ALA A 447 -6.52 -16.10 19.04
N THR A 448 -5.60 -15.24 19.44
CA THR A 448 -4.29 -15.06 18.82
C THR A 448 -3.20 -15.41 19.82
N TYR A 449 -2.28 -16.27 19.43
CA TYR A 449 -1.14 -16.72 20.23
C TYR A 449 0.17 -16.28 19.59
N VAL A 450 1.06 -15.75 20.41
CA VAL A 450 2.44 -15.42 20.02
C VAL A 450 3.39 -16.05 21.01
N GLU A 451 4.37 -16.80 20.51
CA GLU A 451 5.31 -17.61 21.34
C GLU A 451 4.56 -18.52 22.32
N GLY A 452 3.40 -19.06 21.91
CA GLY A 452 2.57 -19.94 22.72
C GLY A 452 1.75 -19.23 23.82
N SER A 453 1.89 -17.91 23.96
CA SER A 453 1.13 -17.12 24.92
C SER A 453 -0.09 -16.48 24.25
N PRO A 454 -1.28 -16.52 24.87
CA PRO A 454 -2.44 -15.82 24.35
C PRO A 454 -2.24 -14.31 24.48
N VAL A 455 -2.23 -13.60 23.36
CA VAL A 455 -2.09 -12.13 23.29
C VAL A 455 -3.42 -11.44 22.97
N TYR A 456 -4.38 -12.20 22.45
CA TYR A 456 -5.77 -11.78 22.27
C TYR A 456 -6.71 -12.97 22.46
N ILE A 457 -7.79 -12.76 23.20
CA ILE A 457 -8.93 -13.67 23.30
C ILE A 457 -10.18 -12.86 23.02
N ASN A 458 -10.96 -13.29 22.04
CA ASN A 458 -12.18 -12.60 21.66
C ASN A 458 -13.24 -12.75 22.77
N PRO A 459 -13.72 -11.64 23.36
CA PRO A 459 -14.65 -11.71 24.48
C PRO A 459 -15.99 -12.38 24.15
N ASN A 460 -16.36 -12.44 22.87
CA ASN A 460 -17.59 -13.12 22.44
C ASN A 460 -17.48 -14.66 22.43
N PHE A 461 -16.28 -15.22 22.64
CA PHE A 461 -16.00 -16.65 22.71
C PHE A 461 -15.34 -17.06 24.04
N ALA A 462 -15.15 -16.11 24.95
CA ALA A 462 -14.66 -16.40 26.31
C ALA A 462 -15.82 -16.97 27.14
N GLU A 463 -15.87 -18.29 27.33
CA GLU A 463 -16.64 -18.99 28.36
C GLU A 463 -15.71 -19.51 29.46
#